data_a36046885365e3eebea158fa2d17fa9f
#
_entry.id   a36046885365e3eebea158fa2d17fa9f
#
_cell.length_a   1.000
_cell.length_b   1.000
_cell.length_c   1.000
_cell.angle_alpha   90.00
_cell.angle_beta   90.00
_cell.angle_gamma   90.00
#
_symmetry.space_group_name_H-M   'P 1'
#
loop_
_entity.id
_entity.type
_entity.pdbx_description
1 polymer ?
#
loop_
_entity_poly.entity_id
_entity_poly.type
_entity_poly.pdbx_seq_one_letter_code
_entity_poly.pdbx_strand_id
1 'polypeptide(L)'
;MKTVFFHGLGQTAQDWKEVVQQLSISDVDCPELFSLTEDEISYSQILGDLEQRYSEVKEPLRICGLSLGALLAIDFAIRHEEKVDSLVLIGAQYKVPSLLIDFQNLIFRCMPNKVYESMGLSKSSTIKLAHSMRSLDFTLQLNNIRCPVTILCGKKDTANLKASKRLKELLPQATLHIVPNAGHELNKYAPNTIAEILNQ
;
A
#
# COMPACT_ATOMS: atom_id res chain seq x y z
N MET A 1 -5.43 11.71 16.37
CA MET A 1 -5.51 10.56 15.43
C MET A 1 -4.27 10.58 14.57
N LYS A 2 -3.54 9.48 14.55
CA LYS A 2 -2.31 9.33 13.78
C LYS A 2 -2.61 8.90 12.34
N THR A 3 -1.98 9.56 11.35
CA THR A 3 -2.05 9.15 9.94
C THR A 3 -0.76 8.45 9.54
N VAL A 4 -0.88 7.24 9.01
CA VAL A 4 0.25 6.37 8.67
C VAL A 4 0.29 6.15 7.17
N PHE A 5 1.50 6.16 6.59
CA PHE A 5 1.71 6.01 5.15
C PHE A 5 2.55 4.78 4.85
N PHE A 6 1.99 3.81 4.14
CA PHE A 6 2.68 2.60 3.69
C PHE A 6 3.05 2.75 2.21
N HIS A 7 4.34 2.76 1.92
CA HIS A 7 4.84 2.93 0.56
C HIS A 7 4.74 1.65 -0.30
N GLY A 8 4.89 1.79 -1.60
CA GLY A 8 4.88 0.68 -2.55
C GLY A 8 6.22 -0.07 -2.63
N LEU A 9 6.20 -1.21 -3.31
CA LEU A 9 7.43 -1.90 -3.70
C LEU A 9 8.23 -1.00 -4.65
N GLY A 10 9.51 -0.83 -4.37
CA GLY A 10 10.38 0.08 -5.12
C GLY A 10 10.32 1.53 -4.69
N GLN A 11 9.67 1.81 -3.57
CA GLN A 11 9.62 3.11 -2.94
C GLN A 11 10.20 3.04 -1.52
N THR A 12 10.36 4.21 -0.91
CA THR A 12 10.80 4.43 0.47
C THR A 12 9.82 5.35 1.20
N ALA A 13 9.99 5.54 2.49
CA ALA A 13 9.21 6.50 3.28
C ALA A 13 9.32 7.93 2.70
N GLN A 14 10.44 8.29 2.08
CA GLN A 14 10.67 9.61 1.47
C GLN A 14 9.75 9.91 0.28
N ASP A 15 9.23 8.90 -0.39
CA ASP A 15 8.31 9.08 -1.52
C ASP A 15 6.95 9.69 -1.12
N TRP A 16 6.68 9.78 0.19
CA TRP A 16 5.50 10.46 0.74
C TRP A 16 5.72 11.95 1.07
N LYS A 17 6.97 12.44 0.98
CA LYS A 17 7.34 13.79 1.41
C LYS A 17 6.44 14.89 0.83
N GLU A 18 6.17 14.85 -0.47
CA GLU A 18 5.35 15.87 -1.15
C GLU A 18 3.89 15.85 -0.70
N VAL A 19 3.34 14.67 -0.38
CA VAL A 19 2.00 14.54 0.20
C VAL A 19 2.00 15.12 1.61
N VAL A 20 2.94 14.68 2.45
CA VAL A 20 3.01 15.09 3.87
C VAL A 20 3.18 16.59 4.03
N GLN A 21 3.97 17.25 3.17
CA GLN A 21 4.14 18.71 3.19
C GLN A 21 2.86 19.52 2.94
N GLN A 22 1.83 18.90 2.37
CA GLN A 22 0.56 19.52 2.05
C GLN A 22 -0.56 19.18 3.04
N LEU A 23 -0.23 18.38 4.08
CA LEU A 23 -1.20 18.02 5.10
C LEU A 23 -1.36 19.13 6.14
N SER A 24 -2.61 19.34 6.55
CA SER A 24 -2.96 20.20 7.68
C SER A 24 -2.87 19.47 9.02
N ILE A 25 -2.58 18.17 9.02
CA ILE A 25 -2.45 17.31 10.20
C ILE A 25 -0.98 17.17 10.60
N SER A 26 -0.69 17.09 11.90
CA SER A 26 0.67 17.06 12.44
C SER A 26 1.14 15.68 12.90
N ASP A 27 0.21 14.77 13.25
CA ASP A 27 0.56 13.42 13.73
C ASP A 27 0.63 12.45 12.56
N VAL A 28 1.80 12.41 11.91
CA VAL A 28 2.08 11.63 10.70
C VAL A 28 3.24 10.68 10.95
N ASP A 29 3.12 9.44 10.47
CA ASP A 29 4.18 8.45 10.48
C ASP A 29 4.33 7.79 9.09
N CYS A 30 5.56 7.73 8.61
CA CYS A 30 5.90 7.06 7.35
C CYS A 30 6.97 5.99 7.66
N PRO A 31 6.59 4.77 8.05
CA PRO A 31 7.56 3.73 8.36
C PRO A 31 8.32 3.31 7.10
N GLU A 32 9.62 3.05 7.26
CA GLU A 32 10.39 2.36 6.24
C GLU A 32 10.07 0.87 6.28
N LEU A 33 9.44 0.37 5.22
CA LEU A 33 8.94 -1.02 5.17
C LEU A 33 10.03 -2.06 4.92
N PHE A 34 11.21 -1.61 4.43
CA PHE A 34 12.28 -2.50 4.00
C PHE A 34 13.50 -2.40 4.93
N SER A 35 13.27 -2.25 6.24
CA SER A 35 14.33 -2.22 7.25
C SER A 35 14.85 -3.60 7.67
N LEU A 36 14.23 -4.68 7.19
CA LEU A 36 14.60 -6.06 7.51
C LEU A 36 15.86 -6.52 6.78
N THR A 37 16.54 -7.50 7.37
CA THR A 37 17.66 -8.18 6.71
C THR A 37 17.20 -8.95 5.47
N GLU A 38 18.10 -9.17 4.51
CA GLU A 38 17.77 -9.86 3.25
C GLU A 38 17.16 -11.25 3.44
N ASP A 39 17.55 -11.96 4.52
CA ASP A 39 17.09 -13.32 4.78
C ASP A 39 15.67 -13.35 5.38
N GLU A 40 15.25 -12.27 6.02
CA GLU A 40 13.97 -12.18 6.75
C GLU A 40 12.85 -11.50 5.95
N ILE A 41 13.17 -10.86 4.80
CA ILE A 41 12.17 -10.07 4.09
C ILE A 41 11.08 -10.93 3.45
N SER A 42 9.86 -10.76 3.95
CA SER A 42 8.63 -11.33 3.39
C SER A 42 7.45 -10.42 3.69
N TYR A 43 6.36 -10.62 2.98
CA TYR A 43 5.11 -9.88 3.23
C TYR A 43 4.63 -10.05 4.68
N SER A 44 4.62 -11.27 5.19
CA SER A 44 4.18 -11.56 6.56
C SER A 44 5.08 -10.94 7.63
N GLN A 45 6.38 -10.85 7.37
CA GLN A 45 7.31 -10.20 8.30
C GLN A 45 7.09 -8.70 8.34
N ILE A 46 6.97 -8.05 7.18
CA ILE A 46 6.65 -6.61 7.12
C ILE A 46 5.33 -6.30 7.84
N LEU A 47 4.31 -7.13 7.63
CA LEU A 47 3.03 -6.97 8.32
C LEU A 47 3.19 -7.11 9.83
N GLY A 48 3.93 -8.13 10.30
CA GLY A 48 4.21 -8.35 11.72
C GLY A 48 4.94 -7.17 12.37
N ASP A 49 5.91 -6.57 11.68
CA ASP A 49 6.62 -5.38 12.16
C ASP A 49 5.67 -4.17 12.27
N LEU A 50 4.75 -3.99 11.32
CA LEU A 50 3.73 -2.96 11.41
C LEU A 50 2.75 -3.23 12.57
N GLU A 51 2.32 -4.47 12.76
CA GLU A 51 1.47 -4.88 13.88
C GLU A 51 2.16 -4.56 15.22
N GLN A 52 3.44 -4.91 15.36
CA GLN A 52 4.24 -4.61 16.54
C GLN A 52 4.43 -3.10 16.74
N ARG A 53 4.77 -2.36 15.67
CA ARG A 53 4.98 -0.90 15.72
C ARG A 53 3.77 -0.15 16.25
N TYR A 54 2.57 -0.58 15.84
CA TYR A 54 1.32 0.09 16.22
C TYR A 54 0.55 -0.62 17.34
N SER A 55 1.15 -1.65 17.99
CA SER A 55 0.50 -2.40 19.07
C SER A 55 0.06 -1.52 20.25
N GLU A 56 0.95 -0.61 20.67
CA GLU A 56 0.74 0.28 21.83
C GLU A 56 -0.01 1.57 21.49
N VAL A 57 -0.31 1.83 20.20
CA VAL A 57 -1.08 3.00 19.81
C VAL A 57 -2.54 2.79 20.20
N LYS A 58 -3.04 3.65 21.10
CA LYS A 58 -4.39 3.53 21.68
C LYS A 58 -5.47 4.10 20.78
N GLU A 59 -5.15 5.17 20.07
CA GLU A 59 -6.09 5.81 19.14
C GLU A 59 -6.14 5.09 17.81
N PRO A 60 -7.32 4.96 17.17
CA PRO A 60 -7.41 4.40 15.84
C PRO A 60 -6.56 5.18 14.81
N LEU A 61 -6.05 4.45 13.83
CA LEU A 61 -5.16 4.94 12.79
C LEU A 61 -5.95 5.27 11.52
N ARG A 62 -5.59 6.38 10.86
CA ARG A 62 -5.87 6.54 9.44
C ARG A 62 -4.70 5.96 8.65
N ILE A 63 -4.95 4.98 7.79
CA ILE A 63 -3.88 4.32 7.02
C ILE A 63 -4.00 4.66 5.54
N CYS A 64 -2.96 5.25 4.97
CA CYS A 64 -2.82 5.51 3.54
C CYS A 64 -1.77 4.58 2.95
N GLY A 65 -2.15 3.72 2.02
CA GLY A 65 -1.23 2.75 1.41
C GLY A 65 -1.25 2.81 -0.11
N LEU A 66 -0.05 2.67 -0.73
CA LEU A 66 0.11 2.57 -2.17
C LEU A 66 0.60 1.18 -2.56
N SER A 67 -0.12 0.52 -3.49
CA SER A 67 0.32 -0.77 -4.08
C SER A 67 0.55 -1.86 -3.03
N LEU A 68 1.79 -2.30 -2.78
CA LEU A 68 2.15 -3.16 -1.65
C LEU A 68 1.64 -2.58 -0.32
N GLY A 69 1.84 -1.28 -0.11
CA GLY A 69 1.34 -0.59 1.09
C GLY A 69 -0.18 -0.64 1.23
N ALA A 70 -0.92 -0.65 0.11
CA ALA A 70 -2.37 -0.83 0.13
C ALA A 70 -2.79 -2.26 0.51
N LEU A 71 -2.05 -3.28 0.05
CA LEU A 71 -2.26 -4.68 0.48
C LEU A 71 -2.02 -4.83 1.99
N LEU A 72 -0.92 -4.25 2.50
CA LEU A 72 -0.62 -4.24 3.94
C LEU A 72 -1.69 -3.50 4.75
N ALA A 73 -2.20 -2.38 4.24
CA ALA A 73 -3.27 -1.61 4.89
C ALA A 73 -4.59 -2.41 4.96
N ILE A 74 -4.94 -3.14 3.89
CA ILE A 74 -6.10 -4.03 3.85
C ILE A 74 -5.93 -5.16 4.87
N ASP A 75 -4.80 -5.87 4.87
CA ASP A 75 -4.56 -7.00 5.78
C ASP A 75 -4.52 -6.55 7.24
N PHE A 76 -3.85 -5.41 7.53
CA PHE A 76 -3.85 -4.80 8.85
C PHE A 76 -5.27 -4.48 9.34
N ALA A 77 -6.09 -3.85 8.50
CA ALA A 77 -7.48 -3.53 8.85
C ALA A 77 -8.36 -4.76 9.03
N ILE A 78 -8.13 -5.84 8.28
CA ILE A 78 -8.83 -7.12 8.46
C ILE A 78 -8.52 -7.74 9.82
N ARG A 79 -7.27 -7.66 10.29
CA ARG A 79 -6.80 -8.27 11.54
C ARG A 79 -7.07 -7.42 12.77
N HIS A 80 -7.10 -6.10 12.60
CA HIS A 80 -7.16 -5.11 13.68
C HIS A 80 -8.20 -4.02 13.36
N GLU A 81 -9.45 -4.43 13.10
CA GLU A 81 -10.53 -3.51 12.71
C GLU A 81 -10.70 -2.35 13.71
N GLU A 82 -10.58 -2.67 15.00
CA GLU A 82 -10.73 -1.70 16.09
C GLU A 82 -9.61 -0.65 16.14
N LYS A 83 -8.48 -0.92 15.48
CA LYS A 83 -7.33 0.00 15.39
C LYS A 83 -7.36 0.90 14.16
N VAL A 84 -8.33 0.72 13.26
CA VAL A 84 -8.35 1.47 11.99
C VAL A 84 -9.59 2.36 11.91
N ASP A 85 -9.35 3.68 11.92
CA ASP A 85 -10.39 4.69 11.73
C ASP A 85 -10.82 4.77 10.26
N SER A 86 -9.86 4.81 9.35
CA SER A 86 -10.16 4.94 7.92
C SER A 86 -8.98 4.47 7.05
N LEU A 87 -9.29 4.09 5.81
CA LEU A 87 -8.33 3.64 4.80
C LEU A 87 -8.33 4.54 3.58
N VAL A 88 -7.13 4.88 3.09
CA VAL A 88 -6.90 5.45 1.75
C VAL A 88 -6.03 4.48 0.95
N LEU A 89 -6.62 3.82 -0.04
CA LEU A 89 -6.01 2.74 -0.79
C LEU A 89 -5.70 3.19 -2.22
N ILE A 90 -4.42 3.26 -2.57
CA ILE A 90 -3.93 3.81 -3.84
C ILE A 90 -3.40 2.70 -4.73
N GLY A 91 -3.91 2.58 -5.95
CA GLY A 91 -3.49 1.53 -6.89
C GLY A 91 -3.63 0.13 -6.31
N ALA A 92 -4.69 -0.09 -5.51
CA ALA A 92 -4.85 -1.26 -4.67
C ALA A 92 -5.27 -2.49 -5.46
N GLN A 93 -4.66 -3.62 -5.10
CA GLN A 93 -5.16 -4.96 -5.35
C GLN A 93 -5.75 -5.51 -4.04
N TYR A 94 -6.73 -6.41 -4.12
CA TYR A 94 -7.26 -7.19 -2.99
C TYR A 94 -7.00 -8.68 -3.16
N LYS A 95 -6.48 -9.04 -4.32
CA LYS A 95 -6.08 -10.37 -4.72
C LYS A 95 -4.87 -10.28 -5.63
N VAL A 96 -3.84 -11.04 -5.31
CA VAL A 96 -2.59 -11.07 -6.08
C VAL A 96 -2.55 -12.36 -6.92
N PRO A 97 -2.81 -12.27 -8.23
CA PRO A 97 -2.75 -13.44 -9.10
C PRO A 97 -1.32 -14.01 -9.16
N SER A 98 -1.15 -15.29 -8.88
CA SER A 98 0.17 -15.94 -8.88
C SER A 98 0.91 -15.79 -10.21
N LEU A 99 0.20 -15.89 -11.34
CA LEU A 99 0.77 -15.68 -12.67
C LEU A 99 1.34 -14.28 -12.88
N LEU A 100 0.73 -13.25 -12.28
CA LEU A 100 1.24 -11.88 -12.34
C LEU A 100 2.56 -11.76 -11.59
N ILE A 101 2.65 -12.35 -10.40
CA ILE A 101 3.90 -12.40 -9.62
C ILE A 101 4.98 -13.17 -10.34
N ASP A 102 4.65 -14.32 -10.93
CA ASP A 102 5.62 -15.14 -11.68
C ASP A 102 6.19 -14.35 -12.88
N PHE A 103 5.35 -13.63 -13.61
CA PHE A 103 5.77 -12.75 -14.71
C PHE A 103 6.60 -11.55 -14.21
N GLN A 104 6.18 -10.91 -13.13
CA GLN A 104 6.91 -9.81 -12.50
C GLN A 104 8.29 -10.27 -12.00
N ASN A 105 8.37 -11.44 -11.38
CA ASN A 105 9.63 -12.04 -10.94
C ASN A 105 10.57 -12.35 -12.11
N LEU A 106 10.03 -12.75 -13.26
CA LEU A 106 10.84 -12.95 -14.47
C LEU A 106 11.44 -11.61 -14.94
N ILE A 107 10.65 -10.52 -14.93
CA ILE A 107 11.15 -9.16 -15.23
C ILE A 107 12.24 -8.77 -14.23
N PHE A 108 11.99 -8.91 -12.92
CA PHE A 108 12.97 -8.61 -11.89
C PHE A 108 14.30 -9.35 -12.08
N ARG A 109 14.27 -10.63 -12.47
CA ARG A 109 15.49 -11.38 -12.76
C ARG A 109 16.33 -10.79 -13.91
N CYS A 110 15.68 -10.12 -14.86
CA CYS A 110 16.34 -9.51 -16.01
C CYS A 110 16.81 -8.07 -15.77
N MET A 111 16.32 -7.40 -14.70
CA MET A 111 16.70 -6.01 -14.39
C MET A 111 18.14 -5.91 -13.85
N PRO A 112 18.88 -4.82 -14.21
CA PRO A 112 20.22 -4.56 -13.67
C PRO A 112 20.18 -4.30 -12.14
N ASN A 113 21.23 -4.73 -11.42
CA ASN A 113 21.33 -4.56 -9.96
C ASN A 113 21.21 -3.08 -9.51
N LYS A 114 21.73 -2.16 -10.29
CA LYS A 114 21.67 -0.71 -9.98
C LYS A 114 20.25 -0.17 -9.78
N VAL A 115 19.25 -0.80 -10.41
CA VAL A 115 17.84 -0.41 -10.24
C VAL A 115 17.36 -0.72 -8.82
N TYR A 116 17.84 -1.81 -8.22
CA TYR A 116 17.44 -2.24 -6.88
C TYR A 116 18.05 -1.37 -5.78
N GLU A 117 19.24 -0.80 -5.99
CA GLU A 117 19.87 0.12 -5.04
C GLU A 117 18.97 1.33 -4.74
N SER A 118 18.27 1.84 -5.77
CA SER A 118 17.33 2.96 -5.61
C SER A 118 16.00 2.56 -4.97
N MET A 119 15.73 1.25 -4.86
CA MET A 119 14.49 0.70 -4.29
C MET A 119 14.63 0.35 -2.80
N GLY A 120 15.81 0.55 -2.20
CA GLY A 120 16.09 0.18 -0.81
C GLY A 120 16.14 -1.33 -0.56
N LEU A 121 16.19 -2.16 -1.61
CA LEU A 121 16.23 -3.61 -1.54
C LEU A 121 17.26 -4.18 -2.50
N SER A 122 17.84 -5.34 -2.15
CA SER A 122 18.59 -6.12 -3.12
C SER A 122 17.66 -6.82 -4.12
N LYS A 123 18.25 -7.28 -5.23
CA LYS A 123 17.52 -8.08 -6.22
C LYS A 123 16.92 -9.34 -5.62
N SER A 124 17.68 -10.04 -4.76
CA SER A 124 17.22 -11.26 -4.09
C SER A 124 16.05 -10.99 -3.16
N SER A 125 16.13 -9.93 -2.35
CA SER A 125 15.09 -9.50 -1.43
C SER A 125 13.80 -9.10 -2.16
N THR A 126 13.92 -8.36 -3.26
CA THR A 126 12.77 -7.97 -4.10
C THR A 126 12.03 -9.19 -4.63
N ILE A 127 12.77 -10.20 -5.13
CA ILE A 127 12.18 -11.44 -5.66
C ILE A 127 11.55 -12.26 -4.53
N LYS A 128 12.21 -12.38 -3.37
CA LYS A 128 11.66 -13.08 -2.18
C LYS A 128 10.36 -12.42 -1.73
N LEU A 129 10.36 -11.10 -1.57
CA LEU A 129 9.17 -10.34 -1.16
C LEU A 129 8.03 -10.51 -2.16
N ALA A 130 8.27 -10.31 -3.45
CA ALA A 130 7.26 -10.53 -4.48
C ALA A 130 6.70 -11.96 -4.44
N HIS A 131 7.56 -12.97 -4.26
CA HIS A 131 7.14 -14.37 -4.16
C HIS A 131 6.29 -14.62 -2.92
N SER A 132 6.60 -13.99 -1.78
CA SER A 132 5.83 -14.14 -0.54
C SER A 132 4.40 -13.57 -0.61
N MET A 133 4.15 -12.66 -1.57
CA MET A 133 2.81 -12.13 -1.84
C MET A 133 1.98 -13.04 -2.77
N ARG A 134 2.59 -14.09 -3.31
CA ARG A 134 1.93 -15.01 -4.22
C ARG A 134 0.70 -15.64 -3.55
N SER A 135 -0.43 -15.55 -4.23
CA SER A 135 -1.70 -16.13 -3.76
C SER A 135 -2.37 -15.40 -2.58
N LEU A 136 -1.95 -14.18 -2.24
CA LEU A 136 -2.75 -13.36 -1.34
C LEU A 136 -4.13 -13.11 -1.95
N ASP A 137 -5.18 -13.42 -1.20
CA ASP A 137 -6.57 -13.22 -1.62
C ASP A 137 -7.42 -12.83 -0.40
N PHE A 138 -7.80 -11.57 -0.33
CA PHE A 138 -8.61 -11.02 0.76
C PHE A 138 -10.12 -11.00 0.46
N THR A 139 -10.54 -11.57 -0.67
CA THR A 139 -11.93 -11.45 -1.17
C THR A 139 -12.97 -11.80 -0.09
N LEU A 140 -12.77 -12.86 0.67
CA LEU A 140 -13.70 -13.30 1.70
C LEU A 140 -13.61 -12.49 3.00
N GLN A 141 -12.46 -11.90 3.29
CA GLN A 141 -12.20 -11.16 4.52
C GLN A 141 -12.52 -9.66 4.40
N LEU A 142 -12.75 -9.14 3.18
CA LEU A 142 -13.08 -7.73 2.98
C LEU A 142 -14.30 -7.26 3.78
N ASN A 143 -15.26 -8.14 4.05
CA ASN A 143 -16.43 -7.81 4.88
C ASN A 143 -16.08 -7.49 6.34
N ASN A 144 -14.86 -7.81 6.80
CA ASN A 144 -14.39 -7.44 8.14
C ASN A 144 -13.98 -5.95 8.20
N ILE A 145 -13.76 -5.31 7.05
CA ILE A 145 -13.43 -3.88 6.98
C ILE A 145 -14.73 -3.08 7.04
N ARG A 146 -14.98 -2.42 8.17
CA ARG A 146 -16.18 -1.60 8.39
C ARG A 146 -15.90 -0.10 8.38
N CYS A 147 -14.66 0.29 8.58
CA CYS A 147 -14.25 1.68 8.54
C CYS A 147 -14.48 2.30 7.15
N PRO A 148 -14.57 3.63 7.04
CA PRO A 148 -14.57 4.34 5.77
C PRO A 148 -13.34 4.00 4.92
N VAL A 149 -13.55 3.79 3.62
CA VAL A 149 -12.48 3.46 2.67
C VAL A 149 -12.54 4.41 1.48
N THR A 150 -11.43 5.06 1.18
CA THR A 150 -11.26 5.83 -0.05
C THR A 150 -10.27 5.11 -0.97
N ILE A 151 -10.71 4.77 -2.17
CA ILE A 151 -9.91 4.11 -3.19
C ILE A 151 -9.49 5.15 -4.21
N LEU A 152 -8.18 5.23 -4.48
CA LEU A 152 -7.60 6.11 -5.50
C LEU A 152 -6.92 5.27 -6.57
N CYS A 153 -7.16 5.59 -7.83
CA CYS A 153 -6.46 4.94 -8.93
C CYS A 153 -6.22 5.93 -10.07
N GLY A 154 -5.00 5.96 -10.59
CA GLY A 154 -4.70 6.73 -11.78
C GLY A 154 -5.42 6.16 -13.00
N LYS A 155 -5.97 7.02 -13.87
CA LYS A 155 -6.66 6.58 -15.10
C LYS A 155 -5.74 5.79 -16.03
N LYS A 156 -4.42 6.07 -15.99
CA LYS A 156 -3.41 5.38 -16.80
C LYS A 156 -2.85 4.11 -16.11
N ASP A 157 -3.22 3.85 -14.85
CA ASP A 157 -2.86 2.63 -14.14
C ASP A 157 -3.78 1.47 -14.54
N THR A 158 -3.65 1.03 -15.79
CA THR A 158 -4.53 0.01 -16.39
C THR A 158 -4.46 -1.33 -15.66
N ALA A 159 -3.32 -1.65 -15.03
CA ALA A 159 -3.12 -2.87 -14.28
C ALA A 159 -3.99 -2.94 -13.02
N ASN A 160 -4.16 -1.80 -12.31
CA ASN A 160 -4.90 -1.75 -11.06
C ASN A 160 -6.31 -1.17 -11.18
N LEU A 161 -6.64 -0.51 -12.30
CA LEU A 161 -7.94 0.14 -12.48
C LEU A 161 -9.12 -0.83 -12.38
N LYS A 162 -8.99 -2.03 -12.97
CA LYS A 162 -10.03 -3.07 -12.87
C LYS A 162 -10.18 -3.58 -11.45
N ALA A 163 -9.08 -3.80 -10.74
CA ALA A 163 -9.08 -4.26 -9.35
C ALA A 163 -9.69 -3.19 -8.43
N SER A 164 -9.33 -1.92 -8.59
CA SER A 164 -9.89 -0.78 -7.83
C SER A 164 -11.41 -0.66 -7.99
N LYS A 165 -11.93 -0.81 -9.21
CA LYS A 165 -13.37 -0.84 -9.47
C LYS A 165 -14.04 -2.02 -8.79
N ARG A 166 -13.44 -3.21 -8.87
CA ARG A 166 -13.97 -4.40 -8.21
C ARG A 166 -13.92 -4.30 -6.70
N LEU A 167 -12.85 -3.71 -6.14
CA LEU A 167 -12.73 -3.46 -4.70
C LEU A 167 -13.86 -2.54 -4.21
N LYS A 168 -14.22 -1.47 -4.97
CA LYS A 168 -15.37 -0.62 -4.67
C LYS A 168 -16.69 -1.40 -4.64
N GLU A 169 -16.87 -2.37 -5.54
CA GLU A 169 -18.08 -3.22 -5.53
C GLU A 169 -18.14 -4.15 -4.32
N LEU A 170 -16.97 -4.65 -3.85
CA LEU A 170 -16.84 -5.53 -2.70
C LEU A 170 -16.89 -4.80 -1.36
N LEU A 171 -16.62 -3.49 -1.35
CA LEU A 171 -16.68 -2.60 -0.18
C LEU A 171 -17.75 -1.53 -0.42
N PRO A 172 -19.03 -1.77 -0.08
CA PRO A 172 -20.11 -0.82 -0.37
C PRO A 172 -19.92 0.56 0.22
N GLN A 173 -19.27 0.65 1.42
CA GLN A 173 -18.93 1.89 2.12
C GLN A 173 -17.77 2.66 1.48
N ALA A 174 -17.00 2.05 0.55
CA ALA A 174 -15.88 2.73 -0.06
C ALA A 174 -16.32 3.82 -1.05
N THR A 175 -15.49 4.84 -1.25
CA THR A 175 -15.56 5.76 -2.39
C THR A 175 -14.44 5.46 -3.37
N LEU A 176 -14.65 5.69 -4.66
CA LEU A 176 -13.64 5.48 -5.70
C LEU A 176 -13.38 6.77 -6.47
N HIS A 177 -12.14 7.22 -6.47
CA HIS A 177 -11.66 8.38 -7.23
C HIS A 177 -10.68 7.94 -8.31
N ILE A 178 -11.03 8.22 -9.58
CA ILE A 178 -10.14 7.98 -10.72
C ILE A 178 -9.43 9.27 -11.05
N VAL A 179 -8.12 9.32 -10.83
CA VAL A 179 -7.30 10.51 -11.05
C VAL A 179 -6.94 10.64 -12.54
N PRO A 180 -7.42 11.70 -13.23
CA PRO A 180 -7.12 11.89 -14.64
C PRO A 180 -5.62 12.08 -14.89
N ASN A 181 -5.14 11.62 -16.03
CA ASN A 181 -3.76 11.77 -16.50
C ASN A 181 -2.66 11.17 -15.63
N ALA A 182 -2.99 10.56 -14.49
CA ALA A 182 -2.04 9.93 -13.57
C ALA A 182 -1.88 8.43 -13.82
N GLY A 183 -0.70 7.92 -13.53
CA GLY A 183 -0.34 6.50 -13.53
C GLY A 183 -0.45 5.88 -12.13
N HIS A 184 0.44 4.92 -11.84
CA HIS A 184 0.42 4.14 -10.59
C HIS A 184 0.86 4.94 -9.37
N GLU A 185 1.96 5.70 -9.48
CA GLU A 185 2.59 6.40 -8.35
C GLU A 185 1.91 7.76 -8.09
N LEU A 186 0.68 7.74 -7.57
CA LEU A 186 -0.06 8.98 -7.29
C LEU A 186 0.62 9.87 -6.25
N ASN A 187 1.36 9.30 -5.31
CA ASN A 187 2.14 10.04 -4.33
C ASN A 187 3.21 10.96 -4.95
N LYS A 188 3.71 10.62 -6.16
CA LYS A 188 4.67 11.43 -6.90
C LYS A 188 4.00 12.37 -7.91
N TYR A 189 2.97 11.88 -8.62
CA TYR A 189 2.41 12.59 -9.77
C TYR A 189 1.10 13.33 -9.49
N ALA A 190 0.45 13.06 -8.34
CA ALA A 190 -0.77 13.73 -7.91
C ALA A 190 -0.82 13.89 -6.38
N PRO A 191 0.26 14.39 -5.71
CA PRO A 191 0.32 14.49 -4.26
C PRO A 191 -0.80 15.38 -3.70
N ASN A 192 -1.18 16.45 -4.40
CA ASN A 192 -2.25 17.37 -4.00
C ASN A 192 -3.59 16.63 -3.85
N THR A 193 -3.92 15.73 -4.79
CA THR A 193 -5.18 14.98 -4.74
C THR A 193 -5.25 14.08 -3.50
N ILE A 194 -4.12 13.46 -3.12
CA ILE A 194 -4.05 12.64 -1.90
C ILE A 194 -4.19 13.52 -0.67
N ALA A 195 -3.47 14.64 -0.63
CA ALA A 195 -3.51 15.58 0.50
C ALA A 195 -4.91 16.20 0.69
N GLU A 196 -5.61 16.57 -0.39
CA GLU A 196 -6.98 17.07 -0.34
C GLU A 196 -7.94 16.07 0.31
N ILE A 197 -7.79 14.78 0.01
CA ILE A 197 -8.61 13.71 0.60
C ILE A 197 -8.28 13.51 2.07
N LEU A 198 -7.00 13.58 2.44
CA LEU A 198 -6.57 13.38 3.83
C LEU A 198 -6.84 14.60 4.73
N ASN A 199 -7.03 15.78 4.17
CA ASN A 199 -7.37 17.01 4.89
C ASN A 199 -8.89 17.18 5.14
N GLN A 200 -9.73 16.30 4.58
CA GLN A 200 -11.17 16.24 4.85
C GLN A 200 -11.46 15.55 6.19
#